data_9be86b9d6314cdd30d4c705a22e062af
#
_entry.id   9be86b9d6314cdd30d4c705a22e062af
#
_cell.length_a   1.000
_cell.length_b   1.000
_cell.length_c   1.000
_cell.angle_alpha   90.00
_cell.angle_beta   90.00
_cell.angle_gamma   90.00
#
_symmetry.space_group_name_H-M   'P 1'
#
loop_
_entity.id
_entity.type
_entity.pdbx_description
1 polymer ?
#
loop_
_entity_poly.entity_id
_entity_poly.type
_entity_poly.pdbx_seq_one_letter_code
_entity_poly.pdbx_strand_id
1 'polypeptide(L)'
;MSNRRLAPTVLALLLALPLAARAQGPPRLVLMLAVDQLRADRVGPELPGGLGRLVREGRWYPDAVLDHAVTETCAGHATMLTGRHPGATGLTGNVFLDVEAGRRVYCLEDAPERAGVIGVPGEGRSPRNLRVTTLGDWMKQVRPATRVFAVAGKDRSAIALGGQHADAAYWFSEEHFVGWTTSRHYAAELPEWIHAFNGVNPPKDGFLAALPERWEHLPETAQGAEGPDDFPGEAGDLSRTSPHPLRDGDLETFAEQLFASPWIDVVTLDLARELVTREGLGRGDAPDLLGISLSGNDVVGHRYGPNSHEARDALLRIDAAFGGFLDFLEAELGKGSVVVALTADHGVLPLPEWLAANGGSECPAENGRSGLKRMGLGLLWNLYWKFSPLSWPESWLVFAGPTIGVKRALARDEGVDVADVVARTKRHLEARPAVAHVWTRDEIENGDGEFAALYRHSYDPERSGDLVVQLAPTCLISSYGSGTTHGTPYLYDRAVPLVFFGPGIAPARIPGHAATVDIAPTLAHRLGVPTPEGLDGRVLFE
;
A
#
# COMPACT_ATOMS: atom_id res chain seq x y z
N MET A 1 -65.06 -20.01 -67.12
CA MET A 1 -63.62 -20.41 -67.26
C MET A 1 -62.82 -19.33 -66.62
N SER A 2 -62.41 -19.54 -65.37
CA SER A 2 -61.70 -18.54 -64.55
C SER A 2 -60.32 -19.08 -64.18
N ASN A 3 -59.28 -18.50 -64.81
CA ASN A 3 -57.89 -18.86 -64.50
C ASN A 3 -57.40 -18.03 -63.29
N ARG A 4 -57.26 -18.71 -62.14
CA ARG A 4 -56.52 -18.16 -60.99
C ARG A 4 -55.05 -18.50 -61.14
N ARG A 5 -54.21 -17.47 -61.28
CA ARG A 5 -52.74 -17.58 -61.22
C ARG A 5 -52.34 -17.53 -59.74
N LEU A 6 -51.66 -18.57 -59.25
CA LEU A 6 -50.97 -18.62 -57.98
C LEU A 6 -49.65 -17.89 -58.09
N ALA A 7 -49.39 -16.88 -57.24
CA ALA A 7 -48.11 -16.23 -57.11
C ALA A 7 -47.23 -17.02 -56.07
N PRO A 8 -45.95 -17.23 -56.31
CA PRO A 8 -45.09 -17.87 -55.34
C PRO A 8 -44.65 -16.84 -54.28
N THR A 9 -44.94 -17.15 -53.03
CA THR A 9 -44.44 -16.42 -51.86
C THR A 9 -42.99 -16.85 -51.61
N VAL A 10 -42.01 -16.00 -51.87
CA VAL A 10 -40.60 -16.21 -51.52
C VAL A 10 -40.43 -15.90 -50.06
N LEU A 11 -40.21 -16.93 -49.26
CA LEU A 11 -39.91 -16.83 -47.83
C LEU A 11 -38.39 -16.50 -47.72
N ALA A 12 -38.05 -15.23 -47.45
CA ALA A 12 -36.65 -14.85 -47.15
C ALA A 12 -36.27 -15.31 -45.75
N LEU A 13 -35.49 -16.36 -45.65
CA LEU A 13 -34.85 -16.85 -44.44
C LEU A 13 -33.70 -15.93 -44.08
N LEU A 14 -33.91 -14.97 -43.16
CA LEU A 14 -32.86 -14.17 -42.55
C LEU A 14 -32.03 -15.10 -41.62
N LEU A 15 -30.90 -15.60 -42.12
CA LEU A 15 -29.84 -16.22 -41.34
C LEU A 15 -29.25 -15.16 -40.41
N ALA A 16 -29.69 -15.12 -39.18
CA ALA A 16 -28.97 -14.42 -38.10
C ALA A 16 -27.66 -15.17 -37.86
N LEU A 17 -26.59 -14.74 -38.52
CA LEU A 17 -25.22 -15.14 -38.17
C LEU A 17 -24.99 -14.66 -36.72
N PRO A 18 -24.57 -15.54 -35.79
CA PRO A 18 -24.13 -15.06 -34.50
C PRO A 18 -22.95 -14.12 -34.76
N LEU A 19 -23.05 -12.87 -34.26
CA LEU A 19 -21.87 -12.02 -34.15
C LEU A 19 -20.87 -12.83 -33.32
N ALA A 20 -19.89 -13.43 -33.99
CA ALA A 20 -18.74 -13.99 -33.30
C ALA A 20 -18.15 -12.86 -32.45
N ALA A 21 -18.22 -13.00 -31.14
CA ALA A 21 -17.49 -12.15 -30.23
C ALA A 21 -16.05 -12.16 -30.75
N ARG A 22 -15.59 -11.06 -31.31
CA ARG A 22 -14.19 -10.90 -31.70
C ARG A 22 -13.39 -11.24 -30.47
N ALA A 23 -12.55 -12.26 -30.54
CA ALA A 23 -11.58 -12.52 -29.51
C ALA A 23 -10.84 -11.20 -29.26
N GLN A 24 -11.05 -10.62 -28.10
CA GLN A 24 -10.34 -9.40 -27.71
C GLN A 24 -8.87 -9.76 -27.72
N GLY A 25 -8.06 -8.95 -28.39
CA GLY A 25 -6.61 -9.14 -28.40
C GLY A 25 -6.06 -9.11 -26.97
N PRO A 26 -4.81 -9.50 -26.74
CA PRO A 26 -4.19 -9.40 -25.43
C PRO A 26 -4.28 -7.96 -24.95
N PRO A 27 -4.35 -7.73 -23.61
CA PRO A 27 -4.36 -6.38 -23.05
C PRO A 27 -3.09 -5.64 -23.50
N ARG A 28 -3.21 -4.34 -23.72
CA ARG A 28 -2.07 -3.46 -24.06
C ARG A 28 -1.38 -2.92 -22.83
N LEU A 29 -2.15 -2.74 -21.75
CA LEU A 29 -1.67 -2.21 -20.48
C LEU A 29 -2.23 -3.05 -19.33
N VAL A 30 -1.36 -3.40 -18.40
CA VAL A 30 -1.70 -3.94 -17.09
C VAL A 30 -1.56 -2.82 -16.08
N LEU A 31 -2.63 -2.51 -15.37
CA LEU A 31 -2.67 -1.50 -14.32
C LEU A 31 -2.79 -2.19 -12.96
N MET A 32 -1.79 -2.06 -12.11
CA MET A 32 -1.88 -2.37 -10.71
C MET A 32 -2.22 -1.09 -9.94
N LEU A 33 -3.43 -0.99 -9.40
CA LEU A 33 -3.86 0.11 -8.55
C LEU A 33 -3.86 -0.34 -7.09
N ALA A 34 -3.00 0.25 -6.29
CA ALA A 34 -3.05 0.18 -4.83
C ALA A 34 -3.63 1.50 -4.29
N VAL A 35 -4.56 1.42 -3.35
CA VAL A 35 -4.98 2.58 -2.56
C VAL A 35 -4.52 2.30 -1.13
N ASP A 36 -3.50 3.02 -0.69
CA ASP A 36 -2.83 2.83 0.60
C ASP A 36 -3.83 2.96 1.76
N GLN A 37 -3.85 2.00 2.66
CA GLN A 37 -4.73 1.93 3.83
C GLN A 37 -6.24 1.74 3.51
N LEU A 38 -6.62 1.32 2.30
CA LEU A 38 -8.02 1.18 1.93
C LEU A 38 -8.63 -0.11 2.50
N ARG A 39 -9.54 0.03 3.44
CA ARG A 39 -10.30 -1.08 4.04
C ARG A 39 -11.31 -1.67 3.05
N ALA A 40 -11.48 -3.00 3.11
CA ALA A 40 -12.46 -3.71 2.27
C ALA A 40 -13.91 -3.21 2.45
N ASP A 41 -14.28 -2.81 3.68
CA ASP A 41 -15.63 -2.34 4.01
C ASP A 41 -15.96 -0.91 3.50
N ARG A 42 -14.99 -0.22 2.91
CA ARG A 42 -15.17 1.12 2.32
C ARG A 42 -15.39 1.10 0.80
N VAL A 43 -15.23 -0.06 0.17
CA VAL A 43 -15.36 -0.21 -1.29
C VAL A 43 -16.52 -1.12 -1.64
N GLY A 44 -17.46 -0.59 -2.42
CA GLY A 44 -18.64 -1.32 -2.86
C GLY A 44 -19.22 -0.79 -4.17
N PRO A 45 -20.25 -1.45 -4.68
CA PRO A 45 -20.90 -1.07 -5.94
C PRO A 45 -21.64 0.28 -5.89
N GLU A 46 -21.86 0.84 -4.70
CA GLU A 46 -22.53 2.12 -4.45
C GLU A 46 -21.63 3.34 -4.75
N LEU A 47 -20.30 3.16 -4.80
CA LEU A 47 -19.40 4.23 -5.19
C LEU A 47 -19.67 4.65 -6.66
N PRO A 48 -19.84 5.96 -6.93
CA PRO A 48 -20.31 6.41 -8.24
C PRO A 48 -19.23 6.39 -9.33
N GLY A 49 -17.96 6.45 -8.97
CA GLY A 49 -16.82 6.63 -9.87
C GLY A 49 -16.12 5.33 -10.28
N GLY A 50 -14.79 5.42 -10.41
CA GLY A 50 -13.96 4.37 -10.98
C GLY A 50 -13.82 3.14 -10.11
N LEU A 51 -13.67 3.30 -8.78
CA LEU A 51 -13.58 2.16 -7.86
C LEU A 51 -14.89 1.37 -7.86
N GLY A 52 -16.03 2.08 -7.76
CA GLY A 52 -17.35 1.45 -7.86
C GLY A 52 -17.59 0.82 -9.24
N ARG A 53 -17.08 1.40 -10.33
CA ARG A 53 -17.11 0.78 -11.67
C ARG A 53 -16.36 -0.54 -11.69
N LEU A 54 -15.15 -0.60 -11.11
CA LEU A 54 -14.40 -1.86 -11.02
C LEU A 54 -15.18 -2.93 -10.28
N VAL A 55 -15.85 -2.58 -9.17
CA VAL A 55 -16.67 -3.52 -8.39
C VAL A 55 -17.88 -4.02 -9.18
N ARG A 56 -18.59 -3.12 -9.88
CA ARG A 56 -19.80 -3.48 -10.66
C ARG A 56 -19.50 -4.30 -11.91
N GLU A 57 -18.40 -3.98 -12.59
CA GLU A 57 -18.08 -4.53 -13.92
C GLU A 57 -16.93 -5.55 -13.87
N GLY A 58 -16.26 -5.71 -12.74
CA GLY A 58 -15.13 -6.60 -12.55
C GLY A 58 -15.45 -7.86 -11.75
N ARG A 59 -14.41 -8.62 -11.45
CA ARG A 59 -14.43 -9.79 -10.58
C ARG A 59 -13.98 -9.38 -9.20
N TRP A 60 -14.91 -9.27 -8.27
CA TRP A 60 -14.71 -8.74 -6.92
C TRP A 60 -14.64 -9.85 -5.88
N TYR A 61 -13.63 -9.82 -5.03
CA TYR A 61 -13.39 -10.71 -3.89
C TYR A 61 -13.58 -9.89 -2.60
N PRO A 62 -14.80 -9.83 -2.03
CA PRO A 62 -15.13 -8.97 -0.89
C PRO A 62 -14.45 -9.40 0.41
N ASP A 63 -14.03 -10.67 0.51
CA ASP A 63 -13.43 -11.26 1.71
C ASP A 63 -11.91 -11.39 1.57
N ALA A 64 -11.31 -10.61 0.67
CA ALA A 64 -9.87 -10.63 0.45
C ALA A 64 -9.10 -10.04 1.63
N VAL A 65 -7.91 -10.59 1.89
CA VAL A 65 -7.08 -10.25 3.04
C VAL A 65 -5.59 -10.19 2.68
N LEU A 66 -4.83 -9.60 3.57
CA LEU A 66 -3.39 -9.83 3.67
C LEU A 66 -3.15 -11.11 4.47
N ASP A 67 -2.35 -12.03 3.95
CA ASP A 67 -2.00 -13.28 4.65
C ASP A 67 -0.68 -13.16 5.42
N HIS A 68 -0.45 -12.01 6.06
CA HIS A 68 0.70 -11.76 6.91
C HIS A 68 0.33 -10.86 8.09
N ALA A 69 1.17 -10.88 9.15
CA ALA A 69 0.86 -10.22 10.42
C ALA A 69 1.33 -8.78 10.49
N VAL A 70 2.48 -8.44 9.86
CA VAL A 70 3.04 -7.09 9.87
C VAL A 70 2.47 -6.34 8.66
N THR A 71 1.37 -5.64 8.91
CA THR A 71 0.57 -4.95 7.89
C THR A 71 1.07 -3.51 7.73
N GLU A 72 2.23 -3.36 7.13
CA GLU A 72 2.90 -2.08 6.84
C GLU A 72 3.10 -1.89 5.33
N THR A 73 3.25 -0.65 4.88
CA THR A 73 3.27 -0.26 3.46
C THR A 73 4.27 -1.07 2.63
N CYS A 74 5.56 -1.18 3.05
CA CYS A 74 6.55 -1.96 2.31
C CYS A 74 6.17 -3.43 2.18
N ALA A 75 5.75 -4.04 3.29
CA ALA A 75 5.36 -5.44 3.35
C ALA A 75 4.17 -5.72 2.42
N GLY A 76 3.10 -4.90 2.54
CA GLY A 76 1.89 -5.04 1.74
C GLY A 76 2.12 -4.86 0.25
N HIS A 77 2.77 -3.75 -0.16
CA HIS A 77 3.06 -3.49 -1.58
C HIS A 77 3.93 -4.58 -2.22
N ALA A 78 4.92 -5.10 -1.47
CA ALA A 78 5.78 -6.16 -1.98
C ALA A 78 5.01 -7.44 -2.34
N THR A 79 3.90 -7.75 -1.67
CA THR A 79 3.13 -8.98 -1.96
C THR A 79 2.41 -8.93 -3.30
N MET A 80 1.95 -7.75 -3.75
CA MET A 80 1.02 -7.56 -4.86
C MET A 80 1.55 -8.08 -6.19
N LEU A 81 2.78 -7.71 -6.53
CA LEU A 81 3.38 -8.04 -7.82
C LEU A 81 4.50 -9.10 -7.73
N THR A 82 4.83 -9.59 -6.55
CA THR A 82 5.77 -10.71 -6.37
C THR A 82 5.07 -12.05 -6.20
N GLY A 83 3.82 -12.05 -5.74
CA GLY A 83 3.11 -13.29 -5.37
C GLY A 83 3.75 -14.02 -4.19
N ARG A 84 4.54 -13.33 -3.36
CA ARG A 84 5.26 -13.88 -2.21
C ARG A 84 4.93 -13.12 -0.94
N HIS A 85 4.97 -13.81 0.19
CA HIS A 85 4.82 -13.19 1.50
C HIS A 85 6.04 -12.33 1.91
N PRO A 86 5.88 -11.37 2.83
CA PRO A 86 6.93 -10.42 3.22
C PRO A 86 8.23 -11.09 3.67
N GLY A 87 8.17 -12.21 4.40
CA GLY A 87 9.35 -12.97 4.80
C GLY A 87 10.18 -13.47 3.61
N ALA A 88 9.52 -13.91 2.54
CA ALA A 88 10.18 -14.33 1.31
C ALA A 88 10.65 -13.16 0.43
N THR A 89 9.88 -12.05 0.42
CA THR A 89 10.30 -10.85 -0.34
C THR A 89 11.49 -10.15 0.30
N GLY A 90 11.69 -10.33 1.60
CA GLY A 90 12.69 -9.62 2.41
C GLY A 90 12.26 -8.22 2.86
N LEU A 91 11.11 -7.71 2.41
CA LEU A 91 10.52 -6.44 2.86
C LEU A 91 9.52 -6.73 3.99
N THR A 92 10.04 -6.99 5.19
CA THR A 92 9.26 -7.46 6.35
C THR A 92 8.50 -6.37 7.08
N GLY A 93 8.74 -5.09 6.74
CA GLY A 93 8.11 -3.90 7.28
C GLY A 93 8.68 -2.65 6.64
N ASN A 94 8.21 -1.46 7.01
CA ASN A 94 8.75 -0.19 6.52
C ASN A 94 10.20 0.03 6.96
N VAL A 95 10.53 -0.52 8.11
CA VAL A 95 11.88 -0.62 8.65
C VAL A 95 12.07 -2.04 9.14
N PHE A 96 13.14 -2.68 8.75
CA PHE A 96 13.54 -3.98 9.27
C PHE A 96 14.88 -3.88 10.04
N LEU A 97 15.27 -4.97 10.68
CA LEU A 97 16.52 -5.06 11.41
C LEU A 97 17.57 -5.79 10.58
N ASP A 98 18.74 -5.20 10.45
CA ASP A 98 19.94 -5.98 10.19
C ASP A 98 20.34 -6.61 11.53
N VAL A 99 19.99 -7.89 11.69
CA VAL A 99 20.10 -8.60 12.96
C VAL A 99 21.57 -8.77 13.38
N GLU A 100 22.47 -8.96 12.41
CA GLU A 100 23.92 -9.11 12.72
C GLU A 100 24.55 -7.77 13.07
N ALA A 101 24.27 -6.73 12.30
CA ALA A 101 24.79 -5.39 12.56
C ALA A 101 24.08 -4.69 13.75
N GLY A 102 22.91 -5.19 14.18
CA GLY A 102 22.13 -4.60 15.26
C GLY A 102 21.64 -3.19 14.92
N ARG A 103 21.29 -2.91 13.65
CA ARG A 103 20.83 -1.61 13.20
C ARG A 103 19.47 -1.68 12.48
N ARG A 104 18.81 -0.56 12.43
CA ARG A 104 17.59 -0.37 11.62
C ARG A 104 17.99 -0.11 10.16
N VAL A 105 17.20 -0.67 9.25
CA VAL A 105 17.33 -0.47 7.81
C VAL A 105 15.96 -0.06 7.26
N TYR A 106 15.89 1.09 6.60
CA TYR A 106 14.69 1.44 5.85
C TYR A 106 14.50 0.46 4.69
N CYS A 107 13.28 0.01 4.43
CA CYS A 107 13.01 -1.13 3.55
C CYS A 107 13.62 -1.00 2.14
N LEU A 108 13.73 0.21 1.61
CA LEU A 108 14.34 0.48 0.30
C LEU A 108 15.61 1.34 0.37
N GLU A 109 16.25 1.36 1.55
CA GLU A 109 17.55 2.02 1.75
C GLU A 109 18.61 1.47 0.78
N ASP A 110 19.29 2.39 0.13
CA ASP A 110 20.50 2.09 -0.64
C ASP A 110 21.55 3.20 -0.44
N ALA A 111 22.80 2.94 -0.83
CA ALA A 111 23.85 3.93 -0.71
C ALA A 111 23.59 5.12 -1.65
N PRO A 112 23.69 6.37 -1.17
CA PRO A 112 23.44 7.57 -1.99
C PRO A 112 24.36 7.66 -3.21
N GLU A 113 25.59 7.14 -3.12
CA GLU A 113 26.58 7.12 -4.21
C GLU A 113 26.13 6.23 -5.38
N ARG A 114 25.30 5.21 -5.11
CA ARG A 114 24.78 4.26 -6.10
C ARG A 114 23.37 4.60 -6.56
N ALA A 115 22.51 4.97 -5.65
CA ALA A 115 21.08 5.15 -5.87
C ALA A 115 20.54 6.43 -5.21
N GLY A 116 21.34 7.51 -5.26
CA GLY A 116 20.95 8.80 -4.68
C GLY A 116 19.63 9.30 -5.25
N VAL A 117 18.74 9.77 -4.37
CA VAL A 117 17.47 10.39 -4.76
C VAL A 117 17.79 11.75 -5.42
N ILE A 118 17.21 11.98 -6.61
CA ILE A 118 17.49 13.19 -7.36
C ILE A 118 16.83 14.39 -6.67
N GLY A 119 17.63 15.40 -6.35
CA GLY A 119 17.18 16.58 -5.61
C GLY A 119 17.18 16.45 -4.08
N VAL A 120 17.43 15.25 -3.52
CA VAL A 120 17.44 15.01 -2.07
C VAL A 120 18.84 14.52 -1.63
N PRO A 121 19.68 15.40 -1.06
CA PRO A 121 21.02 15.04 -0.65
C PRO A 121 21.06 14.01 0.48
N GLY A 122 21.97 13.05 0.39
CA GLY A 122 22.24 12.09 1.46
C GLY A 122 21.28 10.89 1.51
N GLU A 123 20.27 10.84 0.67
CA GLU A 123 19.34 9.73 0.57
C GLU A 123 19.58 8.87 -0.66
N GLY A 124 19.47 7.56 -0.50
CA GLY A 124 19.50 6.58 -1.59
C GLY A 124 18.35 5.59 -1.49
N ARG A 125 17.72 5.33 -2.62
CA ARG A 125 16.54 4.44 -2.74
C ARG A 125 16.67 3.53 -3.94
N SER A 126 16.46 2.23 -3.74
CA SER A 126 16.39 1.24 -4.81
C SER A 126 15.64 -0.02 -4.36
N PRO A 127 15.28 -0.92 -5.29
CA PRO A 127 14.67 -2.21 -4.95
C PRO A 127 15.68 -3.25 -4.42
N ARG A 128 16.90 -2.87 -4.09
CA ARG A 128 17.98 -3.80 -3.69
C ARG A 128 17.62 -4.76 -2.56
N ASN A 129 16.80 -4.30 -1.63
CA ASN A 129 16.37 -5.10 -0.49
C ASN A 129 15.22 -6.06 -0.82
N LEU A 130 14.57 -5.91 -1.98
CA LEU A 130 13.60 -6.85 -2.52
C LEU A 130 14.36 -8.07 -3.07
N ARG A 131 14.17 -9.25 -2.46
CA ARG A 131 14.95 -10.48 -2.78
C ARG A 131 14.37 -11.30 -3.93
N VAL A 132 13.19 -10.94 -4.41
CA VAL A 132 12.44 -11.69 -5.43
C VAL A 132 12.05 -10.80 -6.59
N THR A 133 11.77 -11.41 -7.74
CA THR A 133 11.30 -10.70 -8.93
C THR A 133 9.80 -10.45 -8.89
N THR A 134 9.35 -9.47 -9.67
CA THR A 134 7.95 -9.07 -9.80
C THR A 134 7.34 -9.54 -11.11
N LEU A 135 6.02 -9.40 -11.25
CA LEU A 135 5.30 -9.61 -12.51
C LEU A 135 5.93 -8.81 -13.67
N GLY A 136 6.37 -7.58 -13.41
CA GLY A 136 7.04 -6.75 -14.42
C GLY A 136 8.32 -7.38 -14.94
N ASP A 137 9.14 -7.94 -14.02
CA ASP A 137 10.34 -8.68 -14.38
C ASP A 137 10.02 -9.93 -15.22
N TRP A 138 8.97 -10.68 -14.84
CA TRP A 138 8.55 -11.89 -15.60
C TRP A 138 8.02 -11.53 -16.99
N MET A 139 7.27 -10.44 -17.11
CA MET A 139 6.79 -9.93 -18.41
C MET A 139 7.96 -9.56 -19.33
N LYS A 140 8.99 -8.86 -18.81
CA LYS A 140 10.19 -8.49 -19.56
C LYS A 140 11.02 -9.70 -20.02
N GLN A 141 11.10 -10.75 -19.19
CA GLN A 141 11.78 -12.01 -19.57
C GLN A 141 11.14 -12.66 -20.79
N VAL A 142 9.81 -12.66 -20.88
CA VAL A 142 9.07 -13.27 -22.00
C VAL A 142 8.97 -12.33 -23.20
N ARG A 143 8.81 -11.04 -22.93
CA ARG A 143 8.64 -9.97 -23.93
C ARG A 143 9.56 -8.79 -23.59
N PRO A 144 10.80 -8.78 -24.08
CA PRO A 144 11.77 -7.73 -23.73
C PRO A 144 11.34 -6.31 -24.11
N ALA A 145 10.33 -6.16 -24.99
CA ALA A 145 9.75 -4.87 -25.34
C ALA A 145 8.73 -4.34 -24.30
N THR A 146 8.36 -5.15 -23.31
CA THR A 146 7.52 -4.70 -22.17
C THR A 146 8.23 -3.59 -21.41
N ARG A 147 7.50 -2.54 -21.10
CA ARG A 147 7.96 -1.47 -20.21
C ARG A 147 7.21 -1.52 -18.90
N VAL A 148 7.90 -1.21 -17.82
CA VAL A 148 7.40 -1.27 -16.45
C VAL A 148 7.65 0.06 -15.77
N PHE A 149 6.57 0.72 -15.38
CA PHE A 149 6.62 2.00 -14.68
C PHE A 149 5.79 1.94 -13.40
N ALA A 150 6.18 2.75 -12.42
CA ALA A 150 5.40 2.93 -11.21
C ALA A 150 5.38 4.39 -10.76
N VAL A 151 4.24 4.83 -10.20
CA VAL A 151 4.06 6.16 -9.60
C VAL A 151 3.33 6.04 -8.27
N ALA A 152 3.78 6.76 -7.25
CA ALA A 152 3.13 6.79 -5.94
C ALA A 152 3.46 8.07 -5.17
N GLY A 153 2.67 8.44 -4.18
CA GLY A 153 3.07 9.46 -3.23
C GLY A 153 4.31 9.05 -2.42
N LYS A 154 4.41 7.77 -2.02
CA LYS A 154 5.52 7.23 -1.23
C LYS A 154 6.55 6.51 -2.10
N ASP A 155 7.85 6.71 -1.82
CA ASP A 155 8.97 6.01 -2.48
C ASP A 155 8.84 4.49 -2.42
N ARG A 156 8.52 3.95 -1.22
CA ARG A 156 8.40 2.51 -0.96
C ARG A 156 7.26 1.86 -1.75
N SER A 157 6.19 2.58 -1.97
CA SER A 157 5.07 2.09 -2.78
C SER A 157 5.44 2.02 -4.26
N ALA A 158 6.02 3.10 -4.81
CA ALA A 158 6.44 3.14 -6.21
C ALA A 158 7.49 2.08 -6.53
N ILE A 159 8.54 1.98 -5.70
CA ILE A 159 9.66 1.06 -5.94
C ILE A 159 9.23 -0.40 -5.77
N ALA A 160 8.40 -0.74 -4.77
CA ALA A 160 7.91 -2.10 -4.58
C ALA A 160 7.01 -2.57 -5.75
N LEU A 161 6.16 -1.68 -6.30
CA LEU A 161 5.36 -1.98 -7.49
C LEU A 161 6.19 -2.04 -8.76
N GLY A 162 7.24 -1.21 -8.89
CA GLY A 162 8.15 -1.25 -10.02
C GLY A 162 9.00 -2.52 -10.08
N GLY A 163 9.43 -3.01 -8.93
CA GLY A 163 10.33 -4.17 -8.84
C GLY A 163 11.78 -3.86 -9.22
N GLN A 164 12.54 -4.92 -9.50
CA GLN A 164 13.99 -4.82 -9.67
C GLN A 164 14.42 -4.17 -11.01
N HIS A 165 13.62 -4.33 -12.07
CA HIS A 165 13.97 -3.92 -13.43
C HIS A 165 12.92 -2.99 -14.06
N ALA A 166 12.24 -2.16 -13.26
CA ALA A 166 11.38 -1.12 -13.79
C ALA A 166 12.16 -0.14 -14.67
N ASP A 167 11.51 0.41 -15.70
CA ASP A 167 12.07 1.46 -16.54
C ASP A 167 12.15 2.78 -15.78
N ALA A 168 11.16 3.05 -14.90
CA ALA A 168 11.25 4.07 -13.87
C ALA A 168 10.22 3.86 -12.76
N ALA A 169 10.53 4.39 -11.57
CA ALA A 169 9.62 4.58 -10.46
C ALA A 169 9.71 6.04 -9.99
N TYR A 170 8.54 6.72 -9.92
CA TYR A 170 8.47 8.11 -9.49
C TYR A 170 7.65 8.22 -8.22
N TRP A 171 8.09 9.09 -7.31
CA TRP A 171 7.40 9.35 -6.06
C TRP A 171 7.48 10.83 -5.68
N PHE A 172 6.61 11.26 -4.78
CA PHE A 172 6.61 12.61 -4.27
C PHE A 172 7.62 12.74 -3.12
N SER A 173 8.40 13.81 -3.12
CA SER A 173 9.29 14.20 -2.03
C SER A 173 8.75 15.44 -1.34
N GLU A 174 8.67 15.40 -0.01
CA GLU A 174 8.21 16.50 0.84
C GLU A 174 9.37 17.31 1.41
N GLU A 175 10.52 16.66 1.60
CA GLU A 175 11.69 17.25 2.23
C GLU A 175 12.71 17.74 1.19
N HIS A 176 13.32 18.89 1.44
CA HIS A 176 14.42 19.48 0.65
C HIS A 176 14.11 19.77 -0.81
N PHE A 177 13.34 18.95 -1.45
CA PHE A 177 12.88 19.07 -2.83
C PHE A 177 11.39 18.69 -2.88
N VAL A 178 10.54 19.71 -2.95
CA VAL A 178 9.10 19.48 -3.04
C VAL A 178 8.71 19.20 -4.49
N GLY A 179 8.39 17.97 -4.79
CA GLY A 179 7.98 17.58 -6.14
C GLY A 179 8.18 16.09 -6.42
N TRP A 180 7.88 15.72 -7.66
CA TRP A 180 8.05 14.35 -8.14
C TRP A 180 9.50 14.08 -8.51
N THR A 181 10.03 12.98 -7.98
CA THR A 181 11.41 12.59 -8.16
C THR A 181 11.56 11.09 -8.42
N THR A 182 12.79 10.66 -8.59
CA THR A 182 13.26 9.27 -8.69
C THR A 182 14.66 9.15 -8.10
N SER A 183 15.26 7.98 -8.18
CA SER A 183 16.66 7.80 -7.79
C SER A 183 17.56 7.49 -8.98
N ARG A 184 18.87 7.61 -8.75
CA ARG A 184 19.91 7.27 -9.75
C ARG A 184 19.98 5.78 -10.08
N HIS A 185 19.21 4.96 -9.37
CA HIS A 185 18.98 3.58 -9.76
C HIS A 185 18.22 3.49 -11.09
N TYR A 186 17.23 4.40 -11.32
CA TYR A 186 16.37 4.39 -12.50
C TYR A 186 16.85 5.36 -13.59
N ALA A 187 17.35 6.53 -13.23
CA ALA A 187 17.74 7.55 -14.19
C ALA A 187 18.89 8.42 -13.63
N ALA A 188 19.78 8.86 -14.51
CA ALA A 188 20.86 9.79 -14.12
C ALA A 188 20.32 11.18 -13.73
N GLU A 189 19.27 11.63 -14.44
CA GLU A 189 18.61 12.91 -14.27
C GLU A 189 17.10 12.74 -14.47
N LEU A 190 16.30 13.64 -13.92
CA LEU A 190 14.85 13.64 -14.16
C LEU A 190 14.55 13.98 -15.63
N PRO A 191 13.60 13.30 -16.27
CA PRO A 191 13.11 13.67 -17.59
C PRO A 191 12.58 15.12 -17.63
N GLU A 192 12.74 15.81 -18.77
CA GLU A 192 12.23 17.19 -18.93
C GLU A 192 10.74 17.32 -18.63
N TRP A 193 9.95 16.32 -18.95
CA TRP A 193 8.51 16.36 -18.70
C TRP A 193 8.17 16.29 -17.20
N ILE A 194 8.98 15.63 -16.36
CA ILE A 194 8.86 15.67 -14.90
C ILE A 194 9.22 17.07 -14.39
N HIS A 195 10.31 17.67 -14.90
CA HIS A 195 10.64 19.05 -14.53
C HIS A 195 9.51 20.02 -14.91
N ALA A 196 8.91 19.86 -16.09
CA ALA A 196 7.78 20.67 -16.52
C ALA A 196 6.53 20.44 -15.65
N PHE A 197 6.27 19.19 -15.24
CA PHE A 197 5.17 18.84 -14.35
C PHE A 197 5.35 19.44 -12.95
N ASN A 198 6.56 19.36 -12.39
CA ASN A 198 6.90 19.97 -11.10
C ASN A 198 6.80 21.51 -11.13
N GLY A 199 7.07 22.11 -12.28
CA GLY A 199 7.17 23.56 -12.47
C GLY A 199 8.59 24.09 -12.28
N VAL A 200 8.81 25.31 -12.78
CA VAL A 200 10.09 26.03 -12.70
C VAL A 200 10.15 26.92 -11.45
N ASN A 201 9.00 27.41 -11.02
CA ASN A 201 8.83 28.28 -9.86
C ASN A 201 7.65 27.83 -8.97
N PRO A 202 7.70 26.63 -8.38
CA PRO A 202 6.62 26.15 -7.52
C PRO A 202 6.48 27.09 -6.28
N PRO A 203 5.28 27.30 -5.75
CA PRO A 203 3.98 26.80 -6.22
C PRO A 203 3.28 27.69 -7.26
N LYS A 204 3.99 28.57 -7.98
CA LYS A 204 3.39 29.52 -8.94
C LYS A 204 3.10 28.87 -10.30
N ASP A 205 3.77 27.79 -10.61
CA ASP A 205 3.60 27.00 -11.83
C ASP A 205 3.67 25.49 -11.52
N GLY A 206 3.59 24.64 -12.54
CA GLY A 206 3.53 23.20 -12.40
C GLY A 206 2.23 22.73 -11.75
N PHE A 207 2.22 21.49 -11.28
CA PHE A 207 1.03 20.87 -10.68
C PHE A 207 0.55 21.59 -9.42
N LEU A 208 1.46 22.17 -8.62
CA LEU A 208 1.12 22.87 -7.39
C LEU A 208 0.26 24.13 -7.64
N ALA A 209 0.42 24.79 -8.80
CA ALA A 209 -0.35 25.97 -9.15
C ALA A 209 -1.84 25.68 -9.40
N ALA A 210 -2.17 24.44 -9.80
CA ALA A 210 -3.53 24.00 -10.10
C ALA A 210 -4.33 23.59 -8.84
N LEU A 211 -3.67 23.44 -7.69
CA LEU A 211 -4.33 23.02 -6.47
C LEU A 211 -5.16 24.13 -5.82
N PRO A 212 -6.28 23.80 -5.13
CA PRO A 212 -7.06 24.78 -4.41
C PRO A 212 -6.28 25.33 -3.20
N GLU A 213 -6.70 26.47 -2.68
CA GLU A 213 -6.10 27.05 -1.47
C GLU A 213 -6.45 26.28 -0.19
N ARG A 214 -7.62 25.60 -0.20
CA ARG A 214 -8.16 24.85 0.92
C ARG A 214 -8.78 23.56 0.45
N TRP A 215 -8.75 22.56 1.30
CA TRP A 215 -9.51 21.33 1.14
C TRP A 215 -10.88 21.51 1.80
N GLU A 216 -11.90 21.74 1.00
CA GLU A 216 -13.30 21.76 1.42
C GLU A 216 -13.95 20.42 1.11
N HIS A 217 -14.75 19.88 2.04
CA HIS A 217 -15.47 18.62 1.81
C HIS A 217 -16.49 18.76 0.68
N LEU A 218 -16.67 17.68 -0.07
CA LEU A 218 -17.77 17.57 -1.03
C LEU A 218 -19.12 17.57 -0.30
N PRO A 219 -20.20 18.10 -0.91
CA PRO A 219 -21.53 18.09 -0.28
C PRO A 219 -22.03 16.68 0.08
N GLU A 220 -21.60 15.66 -0.65
CA GLU A 220 -21.97 14.26 -0.46
C GLU A 220 -21.24 13.60 0.71
N THR A 221 -20.16 14.18 1.20
CA THR A 221 -19.36 13.65 2.29
C THR A 221 -20.18 13.44 3.56
N ALA A 222 -20.95 14.43 3.96
CA ALA A 222 -21.78 14.38 5.16
C ALA A 222 -22.91 13.31 5.09
N GLN A 223 -23.32 12.86 3.90
CA GLN A 223 -24.39 11.88 3.75
C GLN A 223 -23.96 10.45 4.11
N GLY A 224 -22.64 10.18 4.18
CA GLY A 224 -22.11 8.86 4.49
C GLY A 224 -21.07 8.87 5.62
N ALA A 225 -20.93 9.99 6.30
CA ALA A 225 -20.03 10.11 7.44
C ALA A 225 -20.63 9.49 8.70
N GLU A 226 -19.81 8.93 9.54
CA GLU A 226 -20.19 8.17 10.73
C GLU A 226 -19.98 8.98 12.03
N GLY A 227 -20.41 10.22 12.08
CA GLY A 227 -20.27 11.05 13.28
C GLY A 227 -20.15 12.54 12.94
N PRO A 228 -19.79 13.39 13.91
CA PRO A 228 -19.54 14.80 13.67
C PRO A 228 -18.19 15.01 12.98
N ASP A 229 -18.05 16.13 12.27
CA ASP A 229 -16.83 16.57 11.59
C ASP A 229 -15.67 16.95 12.57
N ASP A 230 -15.96 17.25 13.82
CA ASP A 230 -14.99 17.49 14.91
C ASP A 230 -15.06 16.32 15.90
N PHE A 231 -14.40 15.20 15.56
CA PHE A 231 -14.43 14.02 16.43
C PHE A 231 -13.22 13.98 17.39
N PRO A 232 -13.44 13.63 18.67
CA PRO A 232 -12.34 13.46 19.63
C PRO A 232 -11.36 12.37 19.18
N GLY A 233 -10.06 12.65 19.27
CA GLY A 233 -8.99 11.74 18.85
C GLY A 233 -8.45 12.02 17.46
N GLU A 234 -9.09 12.83 16.64
CA GLU A 234 -8.53 13.32 15.38
C GLU A 234 -7.34 14.27 15.63
N ALA A 235 -6.39 14.30 14.68
CA ALA A 235 -5.26 15.21 14.74
C ALA A 235 -5.71 16.65 14.42
N GLY A 236 -5.35 17.59 15.28
CA GLY A 236 -5.82 18.98 15.18
C GLY A 236 -4.84 19.98 14.57
N ASP A 237 -3.64 19.54 14.18
CA ASP A 237 -2.58 20.41 13.63
C ASP A 237 -2.91 20.97 12.24
N LEU A 238 -3.70 20.26 11.43
CA LEU A 238 -4.24 20.74 10.15
C LEU A 238 -5.75 21.03 10.20
N SER A 239 -6.30 21.39 11.36
CA SER A 239 -7.73 21.43 11.66
C SER A 239 -8.36 20.04 11.78
N ARG A 240 -9.42 19.92 12.59
CA ARG A 240 -10.28 18.73 12.68
C ARG A 240 -11.61 18.93 11.97
N THR A 241 -11.78 20.06 11.33
CA THR A 241 -13.01 20.40 10.61
C THR A 241 -12.68 21.01 9.26
N SER A 242 -13.52 20.72 8.27
CA SER A 242 -13.48 21.39 6.98
C SER A 242 -13.83 22.89 7.11
N PRO A 243 -13.12 23.78 6.38
CA PRO A 243 -12.06 23.53 5.42
C PRO A 243 -10.67 23.39 6.06
N HIS A 244 -9.85 22.46 5.54
CA HIS A 244 -8.47 22.28 5.98
C HIS A 244 -7.51 23.20 5.20
N PRO A 245 -6.38 23.62 5.78
CA PRO A 245 -5.35 24.35 5.05
C PRO A 245 -4.71 23.42 4.00
N LEU A 246 -4.41 23.96 2.80
CA LEU A 246 -3.71 23.24 1.74
C LEU A 246 -2.56 24.03 1.13
N ARG A 247 -2.57 25.36 1.24
CA ARG A 247 -1.54 26.24 0.68
C ARG A 247 -1.09 27.31 1.67
N ASP A 248 -1.16 27.00 2.96
CA ASP A 248 -0.70 27.92 4.02
C ASP A 248 0.77 27.63 4.35
N GLY A 249 1.56 28.68 4.58
CA GLY A 249 2.94 28.58 5.02
C GLY A 249 3.97 28.62 3.89
N ASP A 250 5.13 28.05 4.17
CA ASP A 250 6.22 27.86 3.20
C ASP A 250 5.99 26.60 2.33
N LEU A 251 6.94 26.32 1.46
CA LEU A 251 6.81 25.22 0.51
C LEU A 251 6.81 23.84 1.20
N GLU A 252 7.57 23.66 2.29
CA GLU A 252 7.59 22.40 3.04
C GLU A 252 6.26 22.19 3.77
N THR A 253 5.73 23.22 4.45
CA THR A 253 4.40 23.18 5.06
C THR A 253 3.30 22.88 4.03
N PHE A 254 3.39 23.47 2.84
CA PHE A 254 2.47 23.15 1.76
C PHE A 254 2.58 21.68 1.33
N ALA A 255 3.79 21.14 1.23
CA ALA A 255 4.00 19.74 0.88
C ALA A 255 3.37 18.79 1.92
N GLU A 256 3.55 19.07 3.21
CA GLU A 256 2.92 18.31 4.30
C GLU A 256 1.38 18.35 4.21
N GLN A 257 0.81 19.55 3.99
CA GLN A 257 -0.65 19.73 3.83
C GLN A 257 -1.18 18.97 2.61
N LEU A 258 -0.46 19.03 1.48
CA LEU A 258 -0.80 18.31 0.26
C LEU A 258 -0.79 16.80 0.51
N PHE A 259 0.26 16.29 1.15
CA PHE A 259 0.42 14.85 1.41
C PHE A 259 -0.61 14.33 2.41
N ALA A 260 -1.07 15.17 3.33
CA ALA A 260 -2.14 14.88 4.30
C ALA A 260 -3.56 15.15 3.75
N SER A 261 -3.72 15.17 2.44
CA SER A 261 -4.99 15.46 1.78
C SER A 261 -5.24 14.53 0.59
N PRO A 262 -6.48 14.41 0.09
CA PRO A 262 -6.77 13.61 -1.11
C PRO A 262 -6.14 14.18 -2.40
N TRP A 263 -5.59 15.38 -2.34
CA TRP A 263 -5.06 16.04 -3.53
C TRP A 263 -3.75 15.42 -4.00
N ILE A 264 -2.94 14.85 -3.12
CA ILE A 264 -1.76 14.09 -3.57
C ILE A 264 -2.14 12.89 -4.43
N ASP A 265 -3.28 12.23 -4.12
CA ASP A 265 -3.78 11.09 -4.89
C ASP A 265 -4.32 11.53 -6.27
N VAL A 266 -5.01 12.68 -6.32
CA VAL A 266 -5.45 13.29 -7.59
C VAL A 266 -4.24 13.61 -8.47
N VAL A 267 -3.23 14.28 -7.90
CA VAL A 267 -1.99 14.63 -8.61
C VAL A 267 -1.19 13.39 -9.03
N THR A 268 -1.19 12.32 -8.22
CA THR A 268 -0.58 11.04 -8.61
C THR A 268 -1.21 10.48 -9.88
N LEU A 269 -2.55 10.55 -9.99
CA LEU A 269 -3.26 10.14 -11.22
C LEU A 269 -2.99 11.08 -12.40
N ASP A 270 -2.82 12.38 -12.16
CA ASP A 270 -2.45 13.34 -13.22
C ASP A 270 -1.02 13.07 -13.72
N LEU A 271 -0.07 12.78 -12.82
CA LEU A 271 1.27 12.35 -13.22
C LEU A 271 1.22 11.04 -14.02
N ALA A 272 0.37 10.08 -13.61
CA ALA A 272 0.19 8.84 -14.36
C ALA A 272 -0.37 9.08 -15.78
N ARG A 273 -1.25 10.08 -15.99
CA ARG A 273 -1.71 10.50 -17.34
C ARG A 273 -0.57 11.03 -18.19
N GLU A 274 0.24 11.93 -17.62
CA GLU A 274 1.42 12.46 -18.31
C GLU A 274 2.39 11.33 -18.68
N LEU A 275 2.66 10.41 -17.74
CA LEU A 275 3.54 9.27 -17.98
C LEU A 275 3.02 8.36 -19.10
N VAL A 276 1.74 7.98 -19.10
CA VAL A 276 1.13 7.19 -20.18
C VAL A 276 1.29 7.89 -21.53
N THR A 277 1.09 9.20 -21.55
CA THR A 277 1.15 10.01 -22.78
C THR A 277 2.60 10.17 -23.26
N ARG A 278 3.52 10.58 -22.38
CA ARG A 278 4.92 10.91 -22.71
C ARG A 278 5.72 9.68 -23.06
N GLU A 279 5.54 8.61 -22.31
CA GLU A 279 6.22 7.34 -22.55
C GLU A 279 5.48 6.48 -23.60
N GLY A 280 4.23 6.83 -23.95
CA GLY A 280 3.43 6.09 -24.92
C GLY A 280 3.10 4.67 -24.44
N LEU A 281 2.77 4.49 -23.15
CA LEU A 281 2.45 3.18 -22.58
C LEU A 281 1.24 2.54 -23.24
N GLY A 282 1.28 1.23 -23.46
CA GLY A 282 0.23 0.45 -24.11
C GLY A 282 0.15 0.64 -25.61
N ARG A 283 1.11 1.35 -26.24
CA ARG A 283 1.14 1.58 -27.70
C ARG A 283 2.17 0.71 -28.44
N GLY A 284 2.97 -0.06 -27.68
CA GLY A 284 3.95 -1.00 -28.22
C GLY A 284 3.33 -2.33 -28.67
N ASP A 285 4.20 -3.25 -29.11
CA ASP A 285 3.84 -4.61 -29.54
C ASP A 285 3.67 -5.58 -28.37
N ALA A 286 4.15 -5.22 -27.18
CA ALA A 286 4.02 -5.99 -25.95
C ALA A 286 3.13 -5.24 -24.93
N PRO A 287 2.42 -5.94 -24.03
CA PRO A 287 1.75 -5.31 -22.92
C PRO A 287 2.75 -4.61 -22.00
N ASP A 288 2.44 -3.37 -21.58
CA ASP A 288 3.20 -2.65 -20.58
C ASP A 288 2.56 -2.86 -19.19
N LEU A 289 3.31 -2.60 -18.10
CA LEU A 289 2.85 -2.61 -16.72
C LEU A 289 2.98 -1.19 -16.13
N LEU A 290 1.89 -0.71 -15.53
CA LEU A 290 1.87 0.52 -14.75
C LEU A 290 1.39 0.20 -13.32
N GLY A 291 2.26 0.41 -12.33
CA GLY A 291 1.90 0.43 -10.91
C GLY A 291 1.52 1.83 -10.47
N ILE A 292 0.36 1.99 -9.86
CA ILE A 292 -0.06 3.24 -9.22
C ILE A 292 -0.39 2.95 -7.76
N SER A 293 0.15 3.76 -6.84
CA SER A 293 -0.24 3.72 -5.44
C SER A 293 -0.66 5.11 -4.97
N LEU A 294 -1.89 5.21 -4.48
CA LEU A 294 -2.51 6.42 -3.96
C LEU A 294 -2.23 6.50 -2.46
N SER A 295 -1.37 7.41 -2.03
CA SER A 295 -0.77 7.43 -0.71
C SER A 295 -1.45 8.38 0.29
N GLY A 296 -2.23 9.36 -0.20
CA GLY A 296 -2.89 10.37 0.63
C GLY A 296 -3.98 9.78 1.51
N ASN A 297 -4.69 8.76 1.01
CA ASN A 297 -5.72 8.06 1.79
C ASN A 297 -5.17 7.51 3.12
N ASP A 298 -3.92 6.99 3.13
CA ASP A 298 -3.26 6.51 4.35
C ASP A 298 -3.00 7.64 5.36
N VAL A 299 -2.47 8.77 4.90
CA VAL A 299 -2.17 9.89 5.79
C VAL A 299 -3.44 10.52 6.37
N VAL A 300 -4.49 10.65 5.55
CA VAL A 300 -5.82 11.06 6.00
C VAL A 300 -6.37 10.09 7.04
N GLY A 301 -6.29 8.78 6.77
CA GLY A 301 -6.73 7.75 7.71
C GLY A 301 -5.96 7.74 9.02
N HIS A 302 -4.64 7.94 8.99
CA HIS A 302 -3.82 8.07 10.19
C HIS A 302 -4.22 9.27 11.06
N ARG A 303 -4.55 10.40 10.44
CA ARG A 303 -4.85 11.66 11.15
C ARG A 303 -6.26 11.70 11.71
N TYR A 304 -7.23 11.30 10.91
CA TYR A 304 -8.66 11.49 11.19
C TYR A 304 -9.40 10.17 11.47
N GLY A 305 -8.78 9.03 11.17
CA GLY A 305 -9.41 7.72 11.29
C GLY A 305 -10.31 7.36 10.10
N PRO A 306 -10.57 6.06 9.89
CA PRO A 306 -11.31 5.57 8.71
C PRO A 306 -12.82 5.92 8.73
N ASN A 307 -13.35 6.40 9.85
CA ASN A 307 -14.76 6.73 10.04
C ASN A 307 -15.04 8.24 9.89
N SER A 308 -14.01 9.06 9.72
CA SER A 308 -14.09 10.51 9.63
C SER A 308 -14.73 11.02 8.34
N HIS A 309 -15.12 12.29 8.35
CA HIS A 309 -15.55 13.02 7.15
C HIS A 309 -14.41 13.12 6.14
N GLU A 310 -13.17 13.35 6.60
CA GLU A 310 -11.98 13.45 5.77
C GLU A 310 -11.69 12.16 5.01
N ALA A 311 -11.73 11.01 5.68
CA ALA A 311 -11.55 9.71 5.03
C ALA A 311 -12.66 9.43 3.99
N ARG A 312 -13.90 9.84 4.28
CA ARG A 312 -15.02 9.72 3.34
C ARG A 312 -14.83 10.63 2.13
N ASP A 313 -14.45 11.89 2.33
CA ASP A 313 -14.19 12.86 1.26
C ASP A 313 -13.02 12.40 0.38
N ALA A 314 -11.93 11.94 1.00
CA ALA A 314 -10.77 11.40 0.28
C ALA A 314 -11.17 10.23 -0.63
N LEU A 315 -11.95 9.27 -0.12
CA LEU A 315 -12.43 8.14 -0.91
C LEU A 315 -13.30 8.57 -2.10
N LEU A 316 -14.22 9.52 -1.91
CA LEU A 316 -15.08 10.03 -2.99
C LEU A 316 -14.28 10.74 -4.08
N ARG A 317 -13.26 11.51 -3.69
CA ARG A 317 -12.35 12.18 -4.64
C ARG A 317 -11.49 11.20 -5.41
N ILE A 318 -10.92 10.21 -4.73
CA ILE A 318 -10.17 9.12 -5.37
C ILE A 318 -11.05 8.36 -6.35
N ASP A 319 -12.26 8.01 -5.95
CA ASP A 319 -13.22 7.29 -6.81
C ASP A 319 -13.54 8.08 -8.09
N ALA A 320 -13.80 9.38 -7.96
CA ALA A 320 -14.07 10.26 -9.09
C ALA A 320 -12.85 10.45 -10.01
N ALA A 321 -11.66 10.75 -9.41
CA ALA A 321 -10.43 10.98 -10.16
C ALA A 321 -9.98 9.71 -10.91
N PHE A 322 -10.10 8.54 -10.27
CA PHE A 322 -9.79 7.27 -10.89
C PHE A 322 -10.78 6.92 -12.01
N GLY A 323 -12.07 7.26 -11.87
CA GLY A 323 -13.05 7.15 -12.94
C GLY A 323 -12.62 7.92 -14.20
N GLY A 324 -12.23 9.19 -14.00
CA GLY A 324 -11.68 10.00 -15.10
C GLY A 324 -10.36 9.46 -15.67
N PHE A 325 -9.53 8.78 -14.85
CA PHE A 325 -8.31 8.12 -15.33
C PHE A 325 -8.62 6.89 -16.19
N LEU A 326 -9.61 6.08 -15.81
CA LEU A 326 -10.07 4.95 -16.63
C LEU A 326 -10.62 5.42 -17.99
N ASP A 327 -11.42 6.48 -18.00
CA ASP A 327 -11.98 7.05 -19.22
C ASP A 327 -10.85 7.58 -20.15
N PHE A 328 -9.83 8.20 -19.57
CA PHE A 328 -8.63 8.61 -20.31
C PHE A 328 -7.91 7.40 -20.92
N LEU A 329 -7.67 6.33 -20.18
CA LEU A 329 -7.03 5.12 -20.69
C LEU A 329 -7.85 4.47 -21.83
N GLU A 330 -9.18 4.43 -21.69
CA GLU A 330 -10.05 3.92 -22.75
C GLU A 330 -10.03 4.79 -24.01
N ALA A 331 -9.92 6.10 -23.86
CA ALA A 331 -9.80 7.02 -24.99
C ALA A 331 -8.44 6.88 -25.72
N GLU A 332 -7.34 6.75 -24.97
CA GLU A 332 -5.98 6.67 -25.52
C GLU A 332 -5.65 5.30 -26.13
N LEU A 333 -6.07 4.22 -25.48
CA LEU A 333 -5.65 2.86 -25.82
C LEU A 333 -6.76 2.04 -26.49
N GLY A 334 -8.00 2.52 -26.44
CA GLY A 334 -9.19 1.82 -26.87
C GLY A 334 -9.87 1.03 -25.76
N LYS A 335 -11.18 0.97 -25.83
CA LYS A 335 -11.99 0.23 -24.86
C LYS A 335 -11.62 -1.25 -24.85
N GLY A 336 -11.44 -1.81 -23.66
CA GLY A 336 -11.09 -3.22 -23.47
C GLY A 336 -9.61 -3.54 -23.74
N SER A 337 -8.71 -2.56 -23.69
CA SER A 337 -7.26 -2.75 -23.84
C SER A 337 -6.48 -2.74 -22.52
N VAL A 338 -7.15 -2.45 -21.40
CA VAL A 338 -6.53 -2.37 -20.09
C VAL A 338 -7.06 -3.47 -19.18
N VAL A 339 -6.17 -4.19 -18.49
CA VAL A 339 -6.50 -5.05 -17.36
C VAL A 339 -6.10 -4.32 -16.08
N VAL A 340 -7.00 -4.27 -15.11
CA VAL A 340 -6.79 -3.60 -13.82
C VAL A 340 -6.87 -4.63 -12.71
N ALA A 341 -5.92 -4.58 -11.76
CA ALA A 341 -6.05 -5.16 -10.44
C ALA A 341 -6.09 -4.03 -9.42
N LEU A 342 -7.12 -4.01 -8.55
CA LEU A 342 -7.28 -3.07 -7.44
C LEU A 342 -7.11 -3.81 -6.13
N THR A 343 -6.30 -3.26 -5.22
CA THR A 343 -6.22 -3.69 -3.82
C THR A 343 -5.72 -2.55 -2.92
N ALA A 344 -5.39 -2.89 -1.66
CA ALA A 344 -4.66 -2.06 -0.72
C ALA A 344 -3.51 -2.86 -0.08
N ASP A 345 -2.56 -2.16 0.47
CA ASP A 345 -1.39 -2.72 1.17
C ASP A 345 -1.69 -3.06 2.63
N HIS A 346 -2.68 -2.44 3.22
CA HIS A 346 -3.28 -2.72 4.54
C HIS A 346 -4.59 -1.93 4.73
N GLY A 347 -5.28 -2.25 5.82
CA GLY A 347 -6.34 -1.44 6.37
C GLY A 347 -5.84 -0.59 7.54
N VAL A 348 -6.75 -0.25 8.48
CA VAL A 348 -6.41 0.57 9.64
C VAL A 348 -7.41 0.37 10.78
N LEU A 349 -6.92 0.46 12.02
CA LEU A 349 -7.76 0.51 13.21
C LEU A 349 -8.60 1.81 13.23
N PRO A 350 -9.91 1.78 13.53
CA PRO A 350 -10.65 2.99 13.88
C PRO A 350 -10.01 3.74 15.06
N LEU A 351 -10.26 5.03 15.17
CA LEU A 351 -9.80 5.79 16.35
C LEU A 351 -10.23 5.09 17.64
N PRO A 352 -9.36 4.93 18.64
CA PRO A 352 -9.75 4.36 19.94
C PRO A 352 -10.93 5.07 20.58
N GLU A 353 -11.02 6.39 20.41
CA GLU A 353 -12.11 7.23 20.90
C GLU A 353 -13.43 6.90 20.18
N TRP A 354 -13.36 6.61 18.87
CA TRP A 354 -14.51 6.18 18.08
C TRP A 354 -15.00 4.79 18.53
N LEU A 355 -14.08 3.85 18.74
CA LEU A 355 -14.41 2.52 19.25
C LEU A 355 -15.03 2.59 20.65
N ALA A 356 -14.51 3.43 21.52
CA ALA A 356 -15.06 3.63 22.87
C ALA A 356 -16.49 4.20 22.81
N ALA A 357 -16.75 5.16 21.94
CA ALA A 357 -18.07 5.78 21.78
C ALA A 357 -19.11 4.82 21.17
N ASN A 358 -18.69 3.87 20.32
CA ASN A 358 -19.55 2.95 19.59
C ASN A 358 -19.55 1.52 20.13
N GLY A 359 -18.93 1.28 21.30
CA GLY A 359 -18.94 -0.02 21.99
C GLY A 359 -18.04 -1.09 21.33
N GLY A 360 -17.11 -0.70 20.46
CA GLY A 360 -16.21 -1.61 19.75
C GLY A 360 -14.82 -1.76 20.37
N SER A 361 -14.55 -1.15 21.53
CA SER A 361 -13.23 -1.24 22.17
C SER A 361 -13.07 -2.55 22.92
N GLU A 362 -12.07 -3.33 22.53
CA GLU A 362 -11.62 -4.54 23.23
C GLU A 362 -10.28 -4.34 23.97
N CYS A 363 -9.66 -3.17 23.79
CA CYS A 363 -8.36 -2.87 24.39
C CYS A 363 -8.46 -2.78 25.93
N PRO A 364 -7.70 -3.57 26.70
CA PRO A 364 -7.70 -3.50 28.14
C PRO A 364 -6.92 -2.29 28.71
N ALA A 365 -6.21 -1.55 27.85
CA ALA A 365 -5.53 -0.33 28.25
C ALA A 365 -6.50 0.86 28.28
N GLU A 366 -6.32 1.74 29.27
CA GLU A 366 -7.12 2.96 29.40
C GLU A 366 -7.05 3.78 28.12
N ASN A 367 -8.22 4.16 27.59
CA ASN A 367 -8.38 4.92 26.35
C ASN A 367 -7.86 4.24 25.05
N GLY A 368 -7.60 2.93 25.06
CA GLY A 368 -7.14 2.20 23.86
C GLY A 368 -5.73 2.58 23.36
N ARG A 369 -5.08 3.54 23.99
CA ARG A 369 -3.76 4.05 23.60
C ARG A 369 -2.71 3.69 24.65
N SER A 370 -1.58 3.10 24.23
CA SER A 370 -0.44 2.82 25.08
C SER A 370 0.75 3.67 24.63
N GLY A 371 1.32 4.44 25.54
CA GLY A 371 2.47 5.28 25.22
C GLY A 371 3.77 4.47 25.14
N LEU A 372 4.51 4.60 24.04
CA LEU A 372 5.84 4.01 23.84
C LEU A 372 6.79 4.28 25.04
N LYS A 373 6.77 5.49 25.58
CA LYS A 373 7.60 5.84 26.74
C LYS A 373 7.28 5.02 27.98
N ARG A 374 6.01 4.71 28.25
CA ARG A 374 5.60 3.89 29.39
C ARG A 374 6.01 2.42 29.23
N MET A 375 6.05 1.92 27.98
CA MET A 375 6.48 0.54 27.69
C MET A 375 8.00 0.40 27.68
N GLY A 376 8.71 1.35 27.08
CA GLY A 376 10.15 1.24 26.81
C GLY A 376 11.08 1.63 27.96
N LEU A 377 10.83 2.75 28.65
CA LEU A 377 11.76 3.27 29.65
C LEU A 377 11.98 2.30 30.82
N GLY A 378 10.91 1.69 31.34
CA GLY A 378 11.01 0.71 32.40
C GLY A 378 11.75 -0.56 31.97
N LEU A 379 11.60 -0.98 30.71
CA LEU A 379 12.30 -2.14 30.15
C LEU A 379 13.79 -1.87 29.99
N LEU A 380 14.17 -0.77 29.33
CA LEU A 380 15.57 -0.42 29.13
C LEU A 380 16.33 -0.24 30.44
N TRP A 381 15.70 0.40 31.42
CA TRP A 381 16.23 0.54 32.78
C TRP A 381 16.39 -0.80 33.49
N ASN A 382 15.43 -1.70 33.34
CA ASN A 382 15.46 -3.04 33.92
C ASN A 382 16.58 -3.91 33.32
N LEU A 383 16.80 -3.83 32.00
CA LEU A 383 17.90 -4.55 31.31
C LEU A 383 19.25 -3.97 31.72
N TYR A 384 19.39 -2.65 31.76
CA TYR A 384 20.61 -1.98 32.20
C TYR A 384 21.04 -2.44 33.59
N TRP A 385 20.18 -2.30 34.59
CA TRP A 385 20.50 -2.70 35.98
C TRP A 385 20.78 -4.20 36.12
N LYS A 386 20.21 -5.02 35.27
CA LYS A 386 20.43 -6.47 35.36
C LYS A 386 21.75 -6.91 34.71
N PHE A 387 22.08 -6.33 33.56
CA PHE A 387 23.15 -6.87 32.70
C PHE A 387 24.39 -5.97 32.62
N SER A 388 24.26 -4.66 32.78
CA SER A 388 25.37 -3.71 32.61
C SER A 388 25.38 -2.59 33.66
N PRO A 389 25.25 -2.88 34.99
CA PRO A 389 25.11 -1.82 36.01
C PRO A 389 26.37 -0.97 36.21
N LEU A 390 27.51 -1.39 35.67
CA LEU A 390 28.80 -0.71 35.80
C LEU A 390 29.26 -0.02 34.52
N SER A 391 28.56 -0.24 33.41
CA SER A 391 28.86 0.40 32.14
C SER A 391 27.96 1.64 31.91
N TRP A 392 28.34 2.48 30.91
CA TRP A 392 27.46 3.58 30.51
C TRP A 392 26.18 3.00 29.87
N PRO A 393 24.99 3.56 30.15
CA PRO A 393 23.72 2.96 29.73
C PRO A 393 23.58 2.99 28.19
N GLU A 394 23.91 1.88 27.57
CA GLU A 394 23.54 1.60 26.20
C GLU A 394 22.21 0.84 26.12
N SER A 395 21.49 1.06 25.03
CA SER A 395 20.28 0.30 24.78
C SER A 395 20.64 -1.14 24.37
N TRP A 396 20.16 -2.13 25.11
CA TRP A 396 20.25 -3.55 24.78
C TRP A 396 19.41 -3.95 23.57
N LEU A 397 18.46 -3.11 23.19
CA LEU A 397 17.45 -3.42 22.20
C LEU A 397 17.46 -2.41 21.06
N VAL A 398 17.12 -2.92 19.87
CA VAL A 398 16.82 -2.13 18.68
C VAL A 398 15.39 -2.43 18.26
N PHE A 399 14.61 -1.39 17.96
CA PHE A 399 13.19 -1.49 17.61
C PHE A 399 12.97 -1.11 16.15
N ALA A 400 12.20 -1.91 15.41
CA ALA A 400 11.77 -1.64 14.05
C ALA A 400 10.28 -2.03 13.92
N GLY A 401 9.38 -1.04 13.98
CA GLY A 401 7.94 -1.31 14.08
C GLY A 401 7.63 -2.20 15.30
N PRO A 402 6.88 -3.30 15.13
CA PRO A 402 6.59 -4.26 16.19
C PRO A 402 7.77 -5.19 16.53
N THR A 403 8.83 -5.14 15.75
CA THR A 403 9.98 -6.04 15.83
C THR A 403 11.04 -5.52 16.79
N ILE A 404 11.63 -6.40 17.60
CA ILE A 404 12.68 -6.07 18.57
C ILE A 404 13.88 -6.99 18.34
N GLY A 405 15.06 -6.41 18.18
CA GLY A 405 16.33 -7.12 18.12
C GLY A 405 17.18 -6.88 19.37
N VAL A 406 17.96 -7.88 19.78
CA VAL A 406 18.97 -7.75 20.82
C VAL A 406 20.31 -7.36 20.15
N LYS A 407 21.00 -6.36 20.70
CA LYS A 407 22.34 -5.97 20.24
C LYS A 407 23.37 -7.06 20.59
N ARG A 408 23.68 -7.91 19.62
CA ARG A 408 24.58 -9.07 19.78
C ARG A 408 26.00 -8.69 20.15
N ALA A 409 26.50 -7.56 19.63
CA ALA A 409 27.82 -7.05 20.00
C ALA A 409 27.90 -6.75 21.50
N LEU A 410 26.92 -5.99 22.02
CA LEU A 410 26.86 -5.67 23.45
C LEU A 410 26.72 -6.95 24.30
N ALA A 411 25.89 -7.90 23.87
CA ALA A 411 25.72 -9.17 24.59
C ALA A 411 27.04 -9.96 24.67
N ARG A 412 27.84 -10.00 23.60
CA ARG A 412 29.18 -10.62 23.61
C ARG A 412 30.14 -9.90 24.54
N ASP A 413 30.18 -8.57 24.47
CA ASP A 413 31.14 -7.75 25.26
C ASP A 413 30.88 -7.85 26.76
N GLU A 414 29.62 -7.93 27.14
CA GLU A 414 29.18 -8.08 28.55
C GLU A 414 29.09 -9.56 29.01
N GLY A 415 29.36 -10.53 28.12
CA GLY A 415 29.28 -11.97 28.44
C GLY A 415 27.86 -12.45 28.78
N VAL A 416 26.84 -11.85 28.20
CA VAL A 416 25.42 -12.14 28.45
C VAL A 416 24.84 -12.99 27.33
N ASP A 417 24.07 -14.02 27.68
CA ASP A 417 23.35 -14.80 26.67
C ASP A 417 22.18 -13.99 26.10
N VAL A 418 22.09 -13.94 24.78
CA VAL A 418 20.98 -13.30 24.07
C VAL A 418 19.63 -13.88 24.51
N ALA A 419 19.56 -15.19 24.76
CA ALA A 419 18.34 -15.85 25.22
C ALA A 419 17.84 -15.29 26.58
N ASP A 420 18.74 -14.91 27.49
CA ASP A 420 18.35 -14.29 28.76
C ASP A 420 17.75 -12.89 28.56
N VAL A 421 18.31 -12.10 27.62
CA VAL A 421 17.76 -10.77 27.28
C VAL A 421 16.40 -10.92 26.64
N VAL A 422 16.24 -11.83 25.67
CA VAL A 422 14.97 -12.16 25.00
C VAL A 422 13.91 -12.57 26.01
N ALA A 423 14.20 -13.56 26.87
CA ALA A 423 13.25 -14.06 27.85
C ALA A 423 12.80 -12.99 28.87
N ARG A 424 13.72 -12.10 29.26
CA ARG A 424 13.42 -11.01 30.17
C ARG A 424 12.58 -9.91 29.49
N THR A 425 12.91 -9.58 28.24
CA THR A 425 12.15 -8.62 27.44
C THR A 425 10.72 -9.12 27.22
N LYS A 426 10.55 -10.38 26.80
CA LYS A 426 9.24 -11.02 26.61
C LYS A 426 8.38 -10.91 27.87
N ARG A 427 8.87 -11.39 29.03
CA ARG A 427 8.14 -11.30 30.29
C ARG A 427 7.75 -9.88 30.70
N HIS A 428 8.63 -8.91 30.44
CA HIS A 428 8.35 -7.51 30.78
C HIS A 428 7.23 -6.92 29.91
N LEU A 429 7.23 -7.23 28.62
CA LEU A 429 6.23 -6.73 27.68
C LEU A 429 4.89 -7.43 27.85
N GLU A 430 4.86 -8.74 28.02
CA GLU A 430 3.62 -9.52 28.24
C GLU A 430 2.91 -9.18 29.57
N ALA A 431 3.62 -8.56 30.52
CA ALA A 431 3.01 -8.01 31.74
C ALA A 431 2.21 -6.70 31.46
N ARG A 432 2.17 -6.19 30.23
CA ARG A 432 1.45 -4.97 29.87
C ARG A 432 0.07 -5.29 29.33
N PRO A 433 -1.01 -4.65 29.82
CA PRO A 433 -2.37 -4.95 29.35
C PRO A 433 -2.59 -4.78 27.86
N ALA A 434 -1.87 -3.86 27.20
CA ALA A 434 -1.96 -3.62 25.77
C ALA A 434 -1.24 -4.66 24.90
N VAL A 435 -0.52 -5.62 25.49
CA VAL A 435 0.23 -6.66 24.77
C VAL A 435 -0.49 -7.99 24.92
N ALA A 436 -0.92 -8.55 23.81
CA ALA A 436 -1.55 -9.88 23.79
C ALA A 436 -0.50 -11.00 23.85
N HIS A 437 0.58 -10.85 23.09
CA HIS A 437 1.66 -11.83 23.02
C HIS A 437 2.96 -11.18 22.54
N VAL A 438 4.08 -11.78 22.86
CA VAL A 438 5.38 -11.41 22.31
C VAL A 438 6.00 -12.67 21.69
N TRP A 439 5.97 -12.74 20.38
CA TRP A 439 6.45 -13.87 19.60
C TRP A 439 7.98 -13.93 19.62
N THR A 440 8.55 -15.07 20.02
CA THR A 440 9.97 -15.37 19.81
C THR A 440 10.16 -16.00 18.43
N ARG A 441 11.42 -16.09 17.97
CA ARG A 441 11.75 -16.78 16.72
C ARG A 441 11.25 -18.22 16.68
N ASP A 442 11.47 -18.97 17.78
CA ASP A 442 11.03 -20.36 17.86
C ASP A 442 9.49 -20.49 17.81
N GLU A 443 8.75 -19.62 18.48
CA GLU A 443 7.29 -19.61 18.42
C GLU A 443 6.77 -19.25 17.01
N ILE A 444 7.47 -18.37 16.27
CA ILE A 444 7.12 -18.04 14.88
C ILE A 444 7.40 -19.23 13.96
N GLU A 445 8.58 -19.82 14.05
CA GLU A 445 9.01 -20.91 13.17
C GLU A 445 8.25 -22.21 13.42
N ASN A 446 8.03 -22.57 14.68
CA ASN A 446 7.55 -23.89 15.10
C ASN A 446 6.19 -23.87 15.84
N GLY A 447 5.69 -22.70 16.22
CA GLY A 447 4.42 -22.57 16.95
C GLY A 447 3.19 -22.77 16.06
N ASP A 448 2.06 -23.06 16.71
CA ASP A 448 0.74 -23.32 16.10
C ASP A 448 -0.39 -22.43 16.65
N GLY A 449 -0.03 -21.33 17.33
CA GLY A 449 -0.99 -20.34 17.84
C GLY A 449 -1.84 -19.69 16.73
N GLU A 450 -2.94 -19.05 17.12
CA GLU A 450 -3.95 -18.46 16.21
C GLU A 450 -3.34 -17.62 15.07
N PHE A 451 -2.31 -16.82 15.35
CA PHE A 451 -1.66 -15.96 14.35
C PHE A 451 -0.27 -16.45 13.92
N ALA A 452 0.17 -17.65 14.37
CA ALA A 452 1.51 -18.16 14.08
C ALA A 452 1.82 -18.22 12.58
N ALA A 453 0.87 -18.67 11.75
CA ALA A 453 1.03 -18.71 10.30
C ALA A 453 1.25 -17.32 9.70
N LEU A 454 0.50 -16.31 10.15
CA LEU A 454 0.62 -14.93 9.68
C LEU A 454 1.97 -14.31 10.05
N TYR A 455 2.44 -14.56 11.28
CA TYR A 455 3.77 -14.12 11.69
C TYR A 455 4.87 -14.84 10.93
N ARG A 456 4.70 -16.14 10.63
CA ARG A 456 5.65 -16.90 9.79
C ARG A 456 5.73 -16.33 8.38
N HIS A 457 4.63 -15.90 7.79
CA HIS A 457 4.61 -15.22 6.49
C HIS A 457 5.31 -13.85 6.51
N SER A 458 5.35 -13.18 7.67
CA SER A 458 6.07 -11.91 7.84
C SER A 458 7.56 -12.09 8.20
N TYR A 459 8.00 -13.32 8.49
CA TYR A 459 9.27 -13.58 9.15
C TYR A 459 10.41 -13.85 8.17
N ASP A 460 11.52 -13.13 8.37
CA ASP A 460 12.81 -13.38 7.75
C ASP A 460 13.88 -13.46 8.86
N PRO A 461 14.62 -14.57 8.99
CA PRO A 461 15.55 -14.77 10.11
C PRO A 461 16.69 -13.73 10.18
N GLU A 462 17.04 -13.06 9.08
CA GLU A 462 18.05 -12.03 9.04
C GLU A 462 17.50 -10.61 9.32
N ARG A 463 16.17 -10.42 9.16
CA ARG A 463 15.52 -9.10 9.16
C ARG A 463 14.44 -8.91 10.23
N SER A 464 13.92 -9.97 10.83
CA SER A 464 12.77 -9.89 11.76
C SER A 464 13.13 -9.85 13.25
N GLY A 465 14.38 -9.59 13.60
CA GLY A 465 14.78 -9.46 15.01
C GLY A 465 14.64 -10.74 15.83
N ASP A 466 14.53 -10.61 17.14
CA ASP A 466 14.44 -11.72 18.10
C ASP A 466 13.03 -11.89 18.67
N LEU A 467 12.25 -10.82 18.66
CA LEU A 467 10.90 -10.74 19.19
C LEU A 467 10.00 -9.91 18.27
N VAL A 468 8.73 -10.30 18.19
CA VAL A 468 7.68 -9.49 17.54
C VAL A 468 6.53 -9.28 18.53
N VAL A 469 6.14 -8.03 18.75
CA VAL A 469 5.08 -7.65 19.70
C VAL A 469 3.74 -7.69 19.00
N GLN A 470 2.83 -8.51 19.52
CA GLN A 470 1.42 -8.49 19.16
C GLN A 470 0.65 -7.68 20.20
N LEU A 471 -0.02 -6.64 19.78
CA LEU A 471 -0.92 -5.89 20.65
C LEU A 471 -2.21 -6.66 20.91
N ALA A 472 -2.88 -6.36 22.01
CA ALA A 472 -4.25 -6.81 22.22
C ALA A 472 -5.18 -6.18 21.17
N PRO A 473 -6.32 -6.83 20.83
CA PRO A 473 -7.26 -6.30 19.85
C PRO A 473 -7.65 -4.86 20.19
N THR A 474 -7.78 -4.04 19.17
CA THR A 474 -8.14 -2.61 19.25
C THR A 474 -7.22 -1.72 20.11
N CYS A 475 -6.07 -2.24 20.54
CA CYS A 475 -5.02 -1.43 21.16
C CYS A 475 -4.09 -0.85 20.12
N LEU A 476 -3.65 0.40 20.33
CA LEU A 476 -2.57 0.98 19.55
C LEU A 476 -1.44 1.50 20.44
N ILE A 477 -0.23 1.43 19.91
CA ILE A 477 0.94 2.09 20.49
C ILE A 477 1.17 3.38 19.69
N SER A 478 1.06 4.52 20.36
CA SER A 478 1.29 5.81 19.73
C SER A 478 2.16 6.70 20.62
N SER A 479 3.07 7.45 20.00
CA SER A 479 3.75 8.57 20.64
C SER A 479 2.88 9.83 20.66
N TYR A 480 1.81 9.86 19.87
CA TYR A 480 0.86 10.96 19.73
C TYR A 480 -0.42 10.66 20.49
N GLY A 481 -1.06 11.71 21.01
CA GLY A 481 -2.35 11.61 21.70
C GLY A 481 -3.57 11.58 20.78
N SER A 482 -3.36 11.57 19.47
CA SER A 482 -4.39 11.65 18.43
C SER A 482 -4.06 10.73 17.26
N GLY A 483 -5.00 10.58 16.32
CA GLY A 483 -4.86 9.74 15.15
C GLY A 483 -4.94 8.25 15.42
N THR A 484 -4.66 7.43 14.43
CA THR A 484 -4.63 5.97 14.52
C THR A 484 -3.49 5.37 13.72
N THR A 485 -3.32 4.05 13.75
CA THR A 485 -2.29 3.34 13.00
C THR A 485 -2.72 1.90 12.71
N HIS A 486 -1.88 1.17 12.01
CA HIS A 486 -2.01 -0.22 11.57
C HIS A 486 -0.74 -1.00 11.95
N GLY A 487 -0.57 -2.22 11.47
CA GLY A 487 0.63 -3.05 11.70
C GLY A 487 0.35 -4.29 12.52
N THR A 488 -0.93 -4.73 12.62
CA THR A 488 -1.37 -5.84 13.46
C THR A 488 -1.92 -7.01 12.64
N PRO A 489 -2.03 -8.23 13.20
CA PRO A 489 -2.59 -9.38 12.49
C PRO A 489 -4.13 -9.39 12.41
N TYR A 490 -4.80 -8.36 12.92
CA TYR A 490 -6.25 -8.33 13.01
C TYR A 490 -6.91 -7.91 11.69
N LEU A 491 -8.18 -8.31 11.50
CA LEU A 491 -8.90 -8.07 10.24
C LEU A 491 -9.07 -6.58 9.88
N TYR A 492 -9.12 -5.68 10.86
CA TYR A 492 -9.22 -4.25 10.57
C TYR A 492 -7.99 -3.68 9.82
N ASP A 493 -6.81 -4.34 9.97
CA ASP A 493 -5.59 -4.03 9.23
C ASP A 493 -5.39 -4.93 8.01
N ARG A 494 -5.98 -6.13 7.99
CA ARG A 494 -5.75 -7.14 6.96
C ARG A 494 -6.84 -7.22 5.89
N ALA A 495 -8.09 -6.84 6.19
CA ALA A 495 -9.17 -6.90 5.22
C ALA A 495 -9.06 -5.75 4.21
N VAL A 496 -8.77 -6.08 2.96
CA VAL A 496 -8.52 -5.15 1.86
C VAL A 496 -9.40 -5.48 0.65
N PRO A 497 -9.76 -4.51 -0.21
CA PRO A 497 -10.47 -4.83 -1.44
C PRO A 497 -9.58 -5.63 -2.39
N LEU A 498 -10.18 -6.51 -3.19
CA LEU A 498 -9.50 -7.15 -4.32
C LEU A 498 -10.47 -7.26 -5.49
N VAL A 499 -10.13 -6.59 -6.59
CA VAL A 499 -10.95 -6.58 -7.80
C VAL A 499 -10.06 -6.74 -9.02
N PHE A 500 -10.47 -7.60 -9.95
CA PHE A 500 -9.89 -7.69 -11.29
C PHE A 500 -10.92 -7.20 -12.31
N PHE A 501 -10.49 -6.35 -13.23
CA PHE A 501 -11.33 -5.76 -14.27
C PHE A 501 -10.60 -5.73 -15.61
N GLY A 502 -11.33 -5.92 -16.71
CA GLY A 502 -10.76 -5.76 -18.05
C GLY A 502 -11.23 -6.83 -19.03
N PRO A 503 -10.61 -6.90 -20.22
CA PRO A 503 -11.02 -7.81 -21.30
C PRO A 503 -10.96 -9.27 -20.87
N GLY A 504 -12.05 -9.99 -21.12
CA GLY A 504 -12.19 -11.42 -20.80
C GLY A 504 -12.35 -11.72 -19.29
N ILE A 505 -12.52 -10.70 -18.44
CA ILE A 505 -12.86 -10.88 -17.03
C ILE A 505 -14.36 -10.64 -16.87
N ALA A 506 -15.12 -11.72 -16.59
CA ALA A 506 -16.56 -11.60 -16.39
C ALA A 506 -16.88 -11.00 -15.01
N PRO A 507 -17.82 -10.05 -14.92
CA PRO A 507 -18.29 -9.51 -13.65
C PRO A 507 -18.80 -10.61 -12.73
N ALA A 508 -18.29 -10.64 -11.51
CA ALA A 508 -18.71 -11.60 -10.50
C ALA A 508 -18.34 -11.11 -9.09
N ARG A 509 -19.19 -11.42 -8.10
CA ARG A 509 -18.83 -11.31 -6.68
C ARG A 509 -18.47 -12.70 -6.18
N ILE A 510 -17.24 -12.88 -5.77
CA ILE A 510 -16.69 -14.18 -5.36
C ILE A 510 -16.40 -14.16 -3.86
N PRO A 511 -17.29 -14.68 -3.03
CA PRO A 511 -17.05 -14.78 -1.59
C PRO A 511 -15.98 -15.84 -1.29
N GLY A 512 -15.36 -15.72 -0.13
CA GLY A 512 -14.34 -16.62 0.36
C GLY A 512 -12.92 -16.07 0.24
N HIS A 513 -11.97 -16.82 0.74
CA HIS A 513 -10.59 -16.40 0.90
C HIS A 513 -9.89 -16.16 -0.45
N ALA A 514 -9.35 -14.95 -0.58
CA ALA A 514 -8.37 -14.53 -1.56
C ALA A 514 -7.34 -13.62 -0.87
N ALA A 515 -6.12 -13.56 -1.39
CA ALA A 515 -5.08 -12.78 -0.77
C ALA A 515 -4.32 -11.90 -1.78
N THR A 516 -3.66 -10.85 -1.32
CA THR A 516 -2.88 -9.96 -2.20
C THR A 516 -1.76 -10.68 -2.94
N VAL A 517 -1.19 -11.74 -2.37
CA VAL A 517 -0.21 -12.61 -3.03
C VAL A 517 -0.78 -13.34 -4.25
N ASP A 518 -2.11 -13.47 -4.38
CA ASP A 518 -2.78 -14.12 -5.52
C ASP A 518 -2.81 -13.23 -6.77
N ILE A 519 -2.49 -11.93 -6.65
CA ILE A 519 -2.59 -10.95 -7.76
C ILE A 519 -1.58 -11.28 -8.86
N ALA A 520 -0.30 -11.40 -8.52
CA ALA A 520 0.75 -11.63 -9.50
C ALA A 520 0.57 -12.94 -10.29
N PRO A 521 0.33 -14.12 -9.66
CA PRO A 521 0.10 -15.35 -10.41
C PRO A 521 -1.18 -15.30 -11.26
N THR A 522 -2.25 -14.61 -10.79
CA THR A 522 -3.50 -14.46 -11.56
C THR A 522 -3.27 -13.60 -12.81
N LEU A 523 -2.59 -12.45 -12.68
CA LEU A 523 -2.26 -11.60 -13.82
C LEU A 523 -1.28 -12.29 -14.77
N ALA A 524 -0.25 -12.97 -14.26
CA ALA A 524 0.70 -13.72 -15.08
C ALA A 524 0.00 -14.79 -15.92
N HIS A 525 -0.91 -15.55 -15.31
CA HIS A 525 -1.73 -16.55 -16.01
C HIS A 525 -2.54 -15.92 -17.15
N ARG A 526 -3.22 -14.81 -16.88
CA ARG A 526 -4.02 -14.04 -17.86
C ARG A 526 -3.20 -13.51 -19.03
N LEU A 527 -1.94 -13.19 -18.78
CA LEU A 527 -1.00 -12.67 -19.79
C LEU A 527 -0.25 -13.77 -20.52
N GLY A 528 -0.40 -15.04 -20.13
CA GLY A 528 0.41 -16.13 -20.64
C GLY A 528 1.90 -15.96 -20.31
N VAL A 529 2.20 -15.43 -19.13
CA VAL A 529 3.56 -15.22 -18.61
C VAL A 529 3.87 -16.35 -17.63
N PRO A 530 4.95 -17.12 -17.83
CA PRO A 530 5.39 -18.12 -16.86
C PRO A 530 5.75 -17.47 -15.53
N THR A 531 5.35 -18.11 -14.44
CA THR A 531 5.70 -17.69 -13.08
C THR A 531 6.93 -18.45 -12.57
N PRO A 532 7.75 -17.83 -11.69
CA PRO A 532 8.79 -18.56 -10.99
C PRO A 532 8.20 -19.63 -10.07
N GLU A 533 9.02 -20.63 -9.72
CA GLU A 533 8.65 -21.63 -8.72
C GLU A 533 8.54 -21.04 -7.31
N GLY A 534 7.73 -21.69 -6.47
CA GLY A 534 7.63 -21.38 -5.06
C GLY A 534 6.85 -20.10 -4.74
N LEU A 535 5.92 -19.65 -5.59
CA LEU A 535 4.98 -18.61 -5.24
C LEU A 535 4.11 -19.04 -4.05
N ASP A 536 3.78 -18.07 -3.20
CA ASP A 536 2.86 -18.30 -2.09
C ASP A 536 1.40 -18.09 -2.53
N GLY A 537 1.20 -17.22 -3.52
CA GLY A 537 -0.09 -16.96 -4.14
C GLY A 537 -0.49 -18.00 -5.19
N ARG A 538 -1.79 -18.05 -5.49
CA ARG A 538 -2.40 -18.95 -6.47
C ARG A 538 -3.15 -18.17 -7.55
N VAL A 539 -3.42 -18.84 -8.68
CA VAL A 539 -4.31 -18.32 -9.72
C VAL A 539 -5.76 -18.38 -9.22
N LEU A 540 -6.46 -17.24 -9.20
CA LEU A 540 -7.84 -17.15 -8.71
C LEU A 540 -8.88 -17.48 -9.77
N PHE A 541 -8.56 -17.30 -11.06
CA PHE A 541 -9.45 -17.60 -12.20
C PHE A 541 -8.66 -17.70 -13.50
N GLU A 542 -9.24 -18.43 -14.47
CA GLU A 542 -8.70 -18.64 -15.81
C GLU A 542 -8.99 -17.47 -16.77
#